data_f8ae838c919b6b33faffd22e464c67ac
#
_entry.id   f8ae838c919b6b33faffd22e464c67ac
#
_cell.length_a   1.000
_cell.length_b   1.000
_cell.length_c   1.000
_cell.angle_alpha   90.00
_cell.angle_beta   90.00
_cell.angle_gamma   90.00
#
_symmetry.space_group_name_H-M   'P 1'
#
loop_
_entity.id
_entity.type
_entity.pdbx_description
1 polymer ?
#
loop_
_entity_poly.entity_id
_entity_poly.type
_entity_poly.pdbx_seq_one_letter_code
_entity_poly.pdbx_strand_id
1 'polypeptide(L)'
;MYITIIAFQNMHGEKPLKLNELVKLVKEPNNKYDTEAIACEMRHFGKIGYVANSTNTVVKGCMSSGRVFDKITDEYFAKIKFIHSNMTIAKILTADEFIKEVENPESDIHYLSENPTEIDIAYIQKNYPACDEND
;
A
#
# COMPACT_ATOMS: atom_id res chain seq x y z
N MET A 1 2.38 9.96 3.01
CA MET A 1 1.05 9.39 3.29
C MET A 1 1.17 8.04 3.98
N TYR A 2 0.45 7.87 5.05
CA TYR A 2 0.39 6.61 5.79
C TYR A 2 -1.00 6.01 5.69
N ILE A 3 -1.05 4.69 5.67
CA ILE A 3 -2.30 3.93 5.65
C ILE A 3 -2.27 2.88 6.75
N THR A 4 -3.46 2.45 7.16
CA THR A 4 -3.62 1.34 8.10
C THR A 4 -4.01 0.10 7.31
N ILE A 5 -3.31 -1.01 7.50
CA ILE A 5 -3.62 -2.29 6.86
C ILE A 5 -4.28 -3.21 7.87
N ILE A 6 -5.44 -3.75 7.49
CA ILE A 6 -6.13 -4.76 8.27
C ILE A 6 -5.88 -6.10 7.61
N ALA A 7 -5.14 -6.97 8.29
CA ALA A 7 -4.76 -8.28 7.77
C ALA A 7 -5.87 -9.31 7.97
N PHE A 8 -5.92 -10.29 7.07
CA PHE A 8 -6.83 -11.43 7.19
C PHE A 8 -6.28 -12.43 8.20
N GLN A 9 -6.85 -12.45 9.38
CA GLN A 9 -6.36 -13.31 10.46
C GLN A 9 -6.58 -14.79 10.19
N ASN A 10 -7.64 -15.14 9.48
CA ASN A 10 -7.95 -16.52 9.17
C ASN A 10 -7.10 -17.09 8.03
N MET A 11 -6.26 -16.28 7.38
CA MET A 11 -5.38 -16.75 6.30
C MET A 11 -3.92 -16.78 6.75
N HIS A 12 -3.36 -15.64 7.10
CA HIS A 12 -1.95 -15.50 7.40
C HIS A 12 -1.68 -14.79 8.73
N GLY A 13 -2.66 -14.03 9.24
CA GLY A 13 -2.49 -13.22 10.43
C GLY A 13 -1.39 -12.18 10.23
N GLU A 14 -0.51 -12.06 11.20
CA GLU A 14 0.60 -11.12 11.16
C GLU A 14 1.91 -11.74 10.67
N LYS A 15 1.95 -13.06 10.41
CA LYS A 15 3.18 -13.76 10.04
C LYS A 15 3.93 -13.17 8.85
N PRO A 16 3.26 -12.75 7.75
CA PRO A 16 3.98 -12.18 6.61
C PRO A 16 4.49 -10.76 6.84
N LEU A 17 4.04 -10.09 7.91
CA LEU A 17 4.32 -8.68 8.12
C LEU A 17 5.70 -8.47 8.71
N LYS A 18 6.57 -7.76 7.98
CA LYS A 18 7.91 -7.39 8.44
C LYS A 18 8.17 -5.92 8.13
N LEU A 19 8.90 -5.25 9.00
CA LEU A 19 9.25 -3.85 8.81
C LEU A 19 10.04 -3.65 7.51
N ASN A 20 9.70 -2.60 6.80
CA ASN A 20 10.32 -2.18 5.54
C ASN A 20 10.09 -3.12 4.36
N GLU A 21 9.23 -4.11 4.48
CA GLU A 21 8.83 -4.92 3.33
C GLU A 21 7.81 -4.18 2.48
N LEU A 22 7.90 -4.44 1.17
CA LEU A 22 6.96 -3.87 0.21
C LEU A 22 5.62 -4.57 0.24
N VAL A 23 4.59 -3.76 0.12
CA VAL A 23 3.21 -4.20 -0.04
C VAL A 23 2.70 -3.63 -1.34
N LYS A 24 2.12 -4.47 -2.19
CA LYS A 24 1.44 -4.03 -3.40
C LYS A 24 0.02 -3.65 -3.05
N LEU A 25 -0.39 -2.47 -3.49
CA LEU A 25 -1.73 -1.94 -3.29
C LEU A 25 -2.49 -2.09 -4.61
N VAL A 26 -3.64 -2.76 -4.57
CA VAL A 26 -4.44 -3.04 -5.78
C VAL A 26 -5.86 -2.53 -5.54
N LYS A 27 -6.29 -1.56 -6.35
CA LYS A 27 -7.65 -1.06 -6.28
C LYS A 27 -8.64 -2.14 -6.73
N GLU A 28 -9.75 -2.24 -6.01
CA GLU A 28 -10.83 -3.15 -6.34
C GLU A 28 -12.14 -2.38 -6.54
N PRO A 29 -12.29 -1.63 -7.65
CA PRO A 29 -13.48 -0.80 -7.85
C PRO A 29 -14.76 -1.60 -8.00
N ASN A 30 -14.65 -2.89 -8.31
CA ASN A 30 -15.80 -3.78 -8.42
C ASN A 30 -16.07 -4.60 -7.15
N ASN A 31 -15.39 -4.27 -6.05
CA ASN A 31 -15.62 -4.92 -4.76
C ASN A 31 -17.06 -4.67 -4.33
N LYS A 32 -17.80 -5.74 -4.03
CA LYS A 32 -19.21 -5.63 -3.73
C LYS A 32 -19.55 -5.00 -2.38
N TYR A 33 -18.56 -4.90 -1.49
CA TYR A 33 -18.75 -4.30 -0.17
C TYR A 33 -18.26 -2.86 -0.10
N ASP A 34 -17.27 -2.51 -0.94
CA ASP A 34 -16.66 -1.18 -0.90
C ASP A 34 -15.99 -0.91 -2.24
N THR A 35 -16.56 0.02 -3.01
CA THR A 35 -16.02 0.39 -4.33
C THR A 35 -14.70 1.16 -4.25
N GLU A 36 -14.31 1.58 -3.05
CA GLU A 36 -13.03 2.24 -2.79
C GLU A 36 -12.03 1.30 -2.12
N ALA A 37 -12.28 -0.01 -2.17
CA ALA A 37 -11.41 -1.01 -1.55
C ALA A 37 -10.06 -1.06 -2.24
N ILE A 38 -9.00 -1.14 -1.43
CA ILE A 38 -7.63 -1.34 -1.89
C ILE A 38 -7.08 -2.57 -1.18
N ALA A 39 -6.84 -3.63 -1.96
CA ALA A 39 -6.26 -4.86 -1.44
C ALA A 39 -4.75 -4.71 -1.24
N CYS A 40 -4.23 -5.40 -0.26
CA CYS A 40 -2.80 -5.42 0.06
C CYS A 40 -2.25 -6.82 -0.23
N GLU A 41 -1.17 -6.88 -1.02
CA GLU A 41 -0.53 -8.15 -1.39
C GLU A 41 0.96 -8.11 -1.06
N MET A 42 1.48 -9.24 -0.61
CA MET A 42 2.91 -9.39 -0.32
C MET A 42 3.48 -10.59 -1.06
N ARG A 43 4.78 -10.50 -1.37
CA ARG A 43 5.51 -11.59 -2.01
C ARG A 43 5.37 -12.87 -1.20
N HIS A 44 5.10 -13.98 -1.87
CA HIS A 44 4.91 -15.34 -1.33
C HIS A 44 3.57 -15.58 -0.63
N PHE A 45 2.81 -14.55 -0.32
CA PHE A 45 1.56 -14.69 0.45
C PHE A 45 0.31 -14.30 -0.33
N GLY A 46 0.47 -13.53 -1.42
CA GLY A 46 -0.68 -12.99 -2.14
C GLY A 46 -1.40 -11.96 -1.28
N LYS A 47 -2.72 -11.95 -1.35
CA LYS A 47 -3.53 -10.98 -0.62
C LYS A 47 -3.47 -11.26 0.89
N ILE A 48 -3.06 -10.25 1.65
CA ILE A 48 -2.94 -10.34 3.11
C ILE A 48 -4.00 -9.53 3.85
N GLY A 49 -4.71 -8.63 3.19
CA GLY A 49 -5.71 -7.79 3.81
C GLY A 49 -6.11 -6.62 2.93
N TYR A 50 -6.67 -5.60 3.56
CA TYR A 50 -7.13 -4.38 2.90
C TYR A 50 -6.68 -3.13 3.64
N VAL A 51 -6.61 -2.01 2.92
CA VAL A 51 -6.44 -0.69 3.53
C VAL A 51 -7.71 -0.33 4.28
N ALA A 52 -7.58 0.06 5.55
CA ALA A 52 -8.71 0.43 6.38
C ALA A 52 -9.45 1.65 5.81
N ASN A 53 -10.77 1.60 5.82
CA ASN A 53 -11.62 2.68 5.28
C ASN A 53 -12.66 3.18 6.29
N SER A 54 -12.83 2.52 7.42
CA SER A 54 -13.78 2.92 8.47
C SER A 54 -13.11 3.83 9.48
N THR A 55 -13.82 4.84 9.96
CA THR A 55 -13.32 5.72 11.03
C THR A 55 -12.95 4.94 12.30
N ASN A 56 -13.54 3.76 12.49
CA ASN A 56 -13.25 2.91 13.65
C ASN A 56 -11.95 2.12 13.50
N THR A 57 -11.43 1.98 12.29
CA THR A 57 -10.26 1.14 12.00
C THR A 57 -9.06 1.92 11.50
N VAL A 58 -9.28 3.12 10.93
CA VAL A 58 -8.18 3.95 10.46
C VAL A 58 -7.47 4.59 11.66
N VAL A 59 -6.17 4.35 11.80
CA VAL A 59 -5.38 4.94 12.86
C VAL A 59 -5.26 6.44 12.64
N LYS A 60 -5.32 7.22 13.73
CA LYS A 60 -5.18 8.67 13.66
C LYS A 60 -3.86 9.03 12.97
N GLY A 61 -3.95 9.92 11.99
CA GLY A 61 -2.78 10.32 11.19
C GLY A 61 -2.62 9.54 9.90
N CYS A 62 -3.37 8.43 9.75
CA CYS A 62 -3.41 7.66 8.52
C CYS A 62 -4.57 8.13 7.63
N MET A 63 -4.44 7.88 6.34
CA MET A 63 -5.49 8.16 5.37
C MET A 63 -6.34 6.90 5.15
N SER A 64 -7.66 7.08 5.05
CA SER A 64 -8.56 5.99 4.71
C SER A 64 -8.37 5.55 3.26
N SER A 65 -8.81 4.33 2.94
CA SER A 65 -8.79 3.81 1.58
C SER A 65 -9.47 4.78 0.60
N GLY A 66 -10.64 5.31 0.97
CA GLY A 66 -11.35 6.25 0.11
C GLY A 66 -10.58 7.52 -0.19
N ARG A 67 -9.81 8.01 0.78
CA ARG A 67 -9.00 9.21 0.58
C ARG A 67 -7.77 8.97 -0.27
N VAL A 68 -7.23 7.75 -0.22
CA VAL A 68 -6.04 7.36 -0.97
C VAL A 68 -6.40 6.91 -2.39
N PHE A 69 -7.60 6.40 -2.59
CA PHE A 69 -8.02 5.74 -3.83
C PHE A 69 -7.71 6.57 -5.08
N ASP A 70 -7.96 7.88 -5.03
CA ASP A 70 -7.71 8.76 -6.17
C ASP A 70 -6.29 9.32 -6.22
N LYS A 71 -5.47 9.04 -5.23
CA LYS A 71 -4.10 9.57 -5.16
C LYS A 71 -3.06 8.63 -5.73
N ILE A 72 -3.40 7.38 -5.91
CA ILE A 72 -2.49 6.37 -6.44
C ILE A 72 -3.06 5.78 -7.73
N THR A 73 -2.22 5.08 -8.47
CA THR A 73 -2.61 4.34 -9.67
C THR A 73 -3.34 3.05 -9.27
N ASP A 74 -3.91 2.34 -10.25
CA ASP A 74 -4.66 1.09 -9.99
C ASP A 74 -3.84 0.06 -9.21
N GLU A 75 -2.54 0.04 -9.47
CA GLU A 75 -1.56 -0.72 -8.69
C GLU A 75 -0.47 0.24 -8.24
N TYR A 76 -0.09 0.16 -6.97
CA TYR A 76 1.01 0.95 -6.46
C TYR A 76 1.61 0.23 -5.26
N PHE A 77 2.49 0.90 -4.49
CA PHE A 77 3.28 0.24 -3.46
C PHE A 77 3.39 1.07 -2.20
N ALA A 78 3.52 0.37 -1.08
CA ALA A 78 3.80 0.95 0.22
C ALA A 78 4.85 0.08 0.92
N LYS A 79 5.45 0.62 1.98
CA LYS A 79 6.37 -0.13 2.85
C LYS A 79 5.81 -0.18 4.25
N ILE A 80 5.91 -1.34 4.89
CA ILE A 80 5.48 -1.52 6.27
C ILE A 80 6.43 -0.76 7.19
N LYS A 81 5.89 0.15 8.00
CA LYS A 81 6.68 0.98 8.91
C LYS A 81 6.40 0.68 10.38
N PHE A 82 5.26 0.11 10.70
CA PHE A 82 4.89 -0.16 12.08
C PHE A 82 3.97 -1.37 12.13
N ILE A 83 4.24 -2.29 13.05
CA ILE A 83 3.44 -3.49 13.25
C ILE A 83 2.99 -3.55 14.71
N HIS A 84 1.68 -3.63 14.91
CA HIS A 84 1.08 -3.82 16.22
C HIS A 84 0.00 -4.88 16.10
N SER A 85 -0.34 -5.53 17.20
CA SER A 85 -1.18 -6.72 17.21
C SER A 85 -2.45 -6.65 16.36
N ASN A 86 -3.09 -5.48 16.28
CA ASN A 86 -4.34 -5.31 15.52
C ASN A 86 -4.24 -4.29 14.40
N MET A 87 -3.07 -3.71 14.17
CA MET A 87 -2.92 -2.68 13.14
C MET A 87 -1.50 -2.65 12.62
N THR A 88 -1.42 -2.52 11.33
CA THR A 88 -0.16 -2.36 10.64
C THR A 88 -0.22 -1.04 9.89
N ILE A 89 0.81 -0.23 10.03
CA ILE A 89 0.90 1.05 9.35
C ILE A 89 1.96 0.95 8.27
N ALA A 90 1.60 1.36 7.06
CA ALA A 90 2.50 1.39 5.93
C ALA A 90 2.56 2.81 5.36
N LYS A 91 3.72 3.15 4.83
CA LYS A 91 3.93 4.42 4.14
C LYS A 91 3.83 4.18 2.65
N ILE A 92 2.96 4.92 1.97
CA ILE A 92 2.86 4.89 0.52
C ILE A 92 4.13 5.51 -0.05
N LEU A 93 4.75 4.85 -1.03
CA LEU A 93 6.00 5.31 -1.61
C LEU A 93 5.82 6.66 -2.31
N THR A 94 6.71 7.60 -2.06
CA THR A 94 6.83 8.78 -2.91
C THR A 94 7.32 8.35 -4.29
N ALA A 95 7.19 9.24 -5.28
CA ALA A 95 7.70 8.95 -6.63
C ALA A 95 9.20 8.59 -6.60
N ASP A 96 9.98 9.32 -5.82
CA ASP A 96 11.42 9.06 -5.71
C ASP A 96 11.71 7.72 -5.06
N GLU A 97 10.96 7.37 -4.01
CA GLU A 97 11.11 6.06 -3.36
C GLU A 97 10.75 4.92 -4.31
N PHE A 98 9.68 5.10 -5.09
CA PHE A 98 9.26 4.12 -6.09
C PHE A 98 10.35 3.91 -7.15
N ILE A 99 10.92 5.00 -7.68
CA ILE A 99 11.98 4.92 -8.68
C ILE A 99 13.18 4.15 -8.14
N LYS A 100 13.57 4.41 -6.89
CA LYS A 100 14.69 3.70 -6.26
C LYS A 100 14.41 2.21 -6.15
N GLU A 101 13.17 1.81 -5.85
CA GLU A 101 12.80 0.39 -5.79
C GLU A 101 12.91 -0.26 -7.16
N VAL A 102 12.42 0.42 -8.21
CA VAL A 102 12.49 -0.10 -9.58
C VAL A 102 13.95 -0.27 -10.04
N GLU A 103 14.82 0.65 -9.65
CA GLU A 103 16.23 0.60 -10.00
C GLU A 103 17.02 -0.43 -9.21
N ASN A 104 16.50 -0.90 -8.11
CA ASN A 104 17.14 -1.92 -7.29
C ASN A 104 16.77 -3.32 -7.78
N PRO A 105 17.70 -4.10 -8.38
CA PRO A 105 17.36 -5.42 -8.90
C PRO A 105 16.98 -6.43 -7.81
N GLU A 106 17.31 -6.15 -6.54
CA GLU A 106 16.97 -7.01 -5.41
C GLU A 106 15.61 -6.69 -4.82
N SER A 107 14.94 -5.63 -5.29
CA SER A 107 13.65 -5.23 -4.73
C SER A 107 12.54 -6.23 -5.05
N ASP A 108 11.66 -6.45 -4.06
CA ASP A 108 10.48 -7.29 -4.24
C ASP A 108 9.50 -6.72 -5.27
N ILE A 109 9.67 -5.46 -5.67
CA ILE A 109 8.80 -4.85 -6.67
C ILE A 109 8.78 -5.64 -7.97
N HIS A 110 9.89 -6.28 -8.31
CA HIS A 110 10.02 -7.07 -9.54
C HIS A 110 9.25 -8.40 -9.48
N TYR A 111 8.91 -8.86 -8.28
CA TYR A 111 8.07 -10.05 -8.07
C TYR A 111 6.60 -9.68 -7.91
N LEU A 112 6.34 -8.50 -7.38
CA LEU A 112 4.98 -8.03 -7.12
C LEU A 112 4.32 -7.43 -8.37
N SER A 113 5.11 -6.92 -9.30
CA SER A 113 4.61 -6.33 -10.54
C SER A 113 5.42 -6.83 -11.72
N GLU A 114 4.73 -7.29 -12.78
CA GLU A 114 5.40 -7.74 -13.99
C GLU A 114 6.06 -6.57 -14.74
N ASN A 115 5.43 -5.41 -14.71
CA ASN A 115 5.90 -4.24 -15.45
C ASN A 115 5.84 -2.99 -14.57
N PRO A 116 6.71 -2.88 -13.54
CA PRO A 116 6.66 -1.73 -12.64
C PRO A 116 6.93 -0.40 -13.37
N THR A 117 7.66 -0.43 -14.48
CA THR A 117 7.95 0.77 -15.26
C THR A 117 6.72 1.31 -16.00
N GLU A 118 5.65 0.54 -16.13
CA GLU A 118 4.40 1.00 -16.75
C GLU A 118 3.52 1.81 -15.80
N ILE A 119 3.85 1.82 -14.51
CA ILE A 119 3.11 2.63 -13.54
C ILE A 119 3.33 4.10 -13.87
N ASP A 120 2.22 4.85 -13.96
CA ASP A 120 2.24 6.27 -14.29
C ASP A 120 2.76 7.10 -13.12
N ILE A 121 4.09 7.28 -13.10
CA ILE A 121 4.73 8.03 -12.02
C ILE A 121 4.34 9.51 -12.03
N ALA A 122 4.00 10.05 -13.19
CA ALA A 122 3.54 11.45 -13.28
C ALA A 122 2.22 11.63 -12.52
N TYR A 123 1.34 10.63 -12.56
CA TYR A 123 0.12 10.65 -11.76
C TYR A 123 0.43 10.70 -10.27
N ILE A 124 1.39 9.89 -9.82
CA ILE A 124 1.81 9.87 -8.41
C ILE A 124 2.40 11.24 -8.01
N GLN A 125 3.27 11.81 -8.84
CA GLN A 125 3.87 13.10 -8.56
C GLN A 125 2.84 14.22 -8.44
N LYS A 126 1.78 14.17 -9.26
CA LYS A 126 0.71 15.15 -9.24
C LYS A 126 -0.18 15.01 -8.00
N ASN A 127 -0.53 13.79 -7.63
CA ASN A 127 -1.51 13.51 -6.58
C ASN A 127 -0.89 13.22 -5.21
N TYR A 128 0.42 13.00 -5.16
CA TYR A 128 1.20 12.84 -3.94
C TYR A 128 2.41 13.77 -4.02
N PRO A 129 2.21 15.09 -3.76
CA PRO A 129 3.28 16.07 -3.89
C PRO A 129 4.43 15.82 -2.92
N ALA A 130 5.62 16.25 -3.31
CA ALA A 130 6.83 16.11 -2.50
C ALA A 130 6.72 16.78 -1.13
N CYS A 131 5.84 17.77 -0.99
CA CYS A 131 5.62 18.44 0.31
C CYS A 131 5.04 17.51 1.38
N ASP A 132 4.57 16.31 0.99
CA ASP A 132 4.09 15.30 1.92
C ASP A 132 5.23 14.46 2.52
N GLU A 133 6.48 14.79 2.22
CA GLU A 133 7.64 14.04 2.68
C GLU A 133 7.79 13.98 4.20
N ASN A 134 7.15 14.89 4.91
CA ASN A 134 7.19 14.91 6.37
C ASN A 134 6.23 13.91 7.01
N ASP A 135 5.52 13.17 6.21
CA ASP A 135 4.63 12.12 6.68
C ASP A 135 5.39 11.04 7.49
#